data_075d08293b76844adc16fefa23e057c5
#
_entry.id   075d08293b76844adc16fefa23e057c5
#
_cell.length_a   1.000
_cell.length_b   1.000
_cell.length_c   1.000
_cell.angle_alpha   90.00
_cell.angle_beta   90.00
_cell.angle_gamma   90.00
#
_symmetry.space_group_name_H-M   'P 1'
#
loop_
_entity.id
_entity.type
_entity.pdbx_description
1 polymer ?
#
loop_
_entity_poly.entity_id
_entity_poly.type
_entity_poly.pdbx_seq_one_letter_code
_entity_poly.pdbx_strand_id
1 'polypeptide(L)'
;STNFNLMFFNCDALVDPDFSAWDVSNVTDFSFMFSGCALLNTDSMANWDTSNGTNFSSMFTSCPSFNGDLSGFDFSSTTSLFSIFNGCTNFNRDISMWDVSGITNFGNLFTSCSRFNQPIGVWDISSATRINGIFNSATDFNKPLPWNTSLVTNMSSTLRSMTSFNQDISSWDINQVSNFNLFMYSTTISTANYDALLIAWDAQGAMAYSGTVSFGTSQYTSGGAAEAARTSLIAKWGGITDGGAA
;
A
#
# COMPACT_ATOMS: atom_id res chain seq x y z
N SER A 1 17.42 -0.87 -26.30
CA SER A 1 16.75 -2.08 -25.76
C SER A 1 15.40 -1.68 -25.18
N THR A 2 14.38 -2.47 -25.39
CA THR A 2 13.03 -2.24 -24.84
C THR A 2 12.77 -3.05 -23.57
N ASN A 3 13.73 -3.85 -23.14
CA ASN A 3 13.61 -4.73 -21.97
C ASN A 3 14.83 -4.60 -21.07
N PHE A 4 14.59 -4.16 -19.81
CA PHE A 4 15.55 -4.04 -18.73
C PHE A 4 15.24 -5.01 -17.57
N ASN A 5 14.34 -5.97 -17.82
CA ASN A 5 14.01 -6.98 -16.81
C ASN A 5 15.28 -7.64 -16.26
N LEU A 6 15.41 -7.67 -14.91
CA LEU A 6 16.52 -8.30 -14.19
C LEU A 6 17.92 -7.73 -14.49
N MET A 7 18.07 -6.57 -15.16
CA MET A 7 19.37 -6.08 -15.64
C MET A 7 20.42 -5.95 -14.54
N PHE A 8 20.03 -5.51 -13.34
CA PHE A 8 20.89 -5.40 -12.15
C PHE A 8 20.39 -6.27 -11.00
N PHE A 9 19.67 -7.34 -11.28
CA PHE A 9 19.12 -8.22 -10.25
C PHE A 9 20.21 -8.76 -9.31
N ASN A 10 20.04 -8.56 -7.98
CA ASN A 10 21.00 -8.96 -6.94
C ASN A 10 22.40 -8.35 -7.11
N CYS A 11 22.50 -7.14 -7.65
CA CYS A 11 23.77 -6.41 -7.70
C CYS A 11 24.06 -5.72 -6.36
N ASP A 12 24.43 -6.50 -5.34
CA ASP A 12 24.63 -6.03 -3.96
C ASP A 12 25.69 -4.93 -3.81
N ALA A 13 26.67 -4.87 -4.72
CA ALA A 13 27.74 -3.88 -4.71
C ALA A 13 27.38 -2.56 -5.44
N LEU A 14 26.19 -2.44 -5.99
CA LEU A 14 25.74 -1.24 -6.71
C LEU A 14 25.36 -0.15 -5.70
N VAL A 15 26.23 0.85 -5.48
CA VAL A 15 26.07 1.85 -4.40
C VAL A 15 25.36 3.09 -4.89
N ASP A 16 25.99 3.87 -5.77
CA ASP A 16 25.49 5.15 -6.29
C ASP A 16 25.84 5.26 -7.78
N PRO A 17 25.15 4.48 -8.62
CA PRO A 17 25.41 4.51 -10.05
C PRO A 17 24.87 5.80 -10.68
N ASP A 18 25.59 6.30 -11.69
CA ASP A 18 25.11 7.41 -12.51
C ASP A 18 24.37 6.88 -13.75
N PHE A 19 23.05 7.00 -13.73
CA PHE A 19 22.16 6.67 -14.84
C PHE A 19 21.64 7.89 -15.59
N SER A 20 22.15 9.10 -15.29
CA SER A 20 21.61 10.37 -15.83
C SER A 20 21.67 10.48 -17.34
N ALA A 21 22.65 9.82 -17.98
CA ALA A 21 22.84 9.78 -19.44
C ALA A 21 22.06 8.63 -20.13
N TRP A 22 21.30 7.84 -19.38
CA TRP A 22 20.58 6.70 -19.97
C TRP A 22 19.29 7.19 -20.67
N ASP A 23 19.14 6.84 -21.94
CA ASP A 23 17.89 6.97 -22.66
C ASP A 23 17.06 5.71 -22.44
N VAL A 24 16.03 5.84 -21.61
CA VAL A 24 15.09 4.76 -21.28
C VAL A 24 13.73 4.94 -21.96
N SER A 25 13.57 5.96 -22.81
CA SER A 25 12.29 6.33 -23.43
C SER A 25 11.64 5.22 -24.26
N ASN A 26 12.41 4.26 -24.73
CA ASN A 26 11.92 3.09 -25.47
C ASN A 26 11.80 1.81 -24.62
N VAL A 27 12.02 1.90 -23.29
CA VAL A 27 11.96 0.72 -22.42
C VAL A 27 10.52 0.48 -21.99
N THR A 28 10.06 -0.75 -22.16
CA THR A 28 8.70 -1.16 -21.82
C THR A 28 8.66 -2.05 -20.56
N ASP A 29 9.76 -2.75 -20.24
CA ASP A 29 9.83 -3.67 -19.11
C ASP A 29 11.00 -3.32 -18.19
N PHE A 30 10.67 -2.80 -17.00
CA PHE A 30 11.59 -2.45 -15.91
C PHE A 30 11.50 -3.45 -14.75
N SER A 31 10.74 -4.54 -14.91
CA SER A 31 10.47 -5.44 -13.80
C SER A 31 11.75 -6.06 -13.24
N PHE A 32 11.85 -6.10 -11.91
CA PHE A 32 12.98 -6.61 -11.15
C PHE A 32 14.35 -5.97 -11.49
N MET A 33 14.37 -4.84 -12.22
CA MET A 33 15.61 -4.26 -12.74
C MET A 33 16.68 -4.09 -11.67
N PHE A 34 16.32 -3.61 -10.49
CA PHE A 34 17.22 -3.40 -9.35
C PHE A 34 16.89 -4.28 -8.14
N SER A 35 16.00 -5.26 -8.31
CA SER A 35 15.58 -6.10 -7.18
C SER A 35 16.79 -6.77 -6.52
N GLY A 36 16.91 -6.64 -5.19
CA GLY A 36 18.01 -7.19 -4.42
C GLY A 36 19.28 -6.32 -4.42
N CYS A 37 19.28 -5.11 -4.97
CA CYS A 37 20.42 -4.19 -4.91
C CYS A 37 20.51 -3.54 -3.52
N ALA A 38 21.12 -4.22 -2.55
CA ALA A 38 21.06 -3.84 -1.14
C ALA A 38 21.63 -2.44 -0.82
N LEU A 39 22.63 -1.99 -1.56
CA LEU A 39 23.32 -0.71 -1.36
C LEU A 39 22.87 0.40 -2.32
N LEU A 40 22.00 0.09 -3.27
CA LEU A 40 21.53 1.08 -4.26
C LEU A 40 20.88 2.27 -3.59
N ASN A 41 21.41 3.48 -3.89
CA ASN A 41 20.78 4.74 -3.54
C ASN A 41 21.30 5.83 -4.48
N THR A 42 20.47 6.32 -5.41
CA THR A 42 20.85 7.32 -6.41
C THR A 42 19.67 8.19 -6.80
N ASP A 43 19.91 9.47 -7.07
CA ASP A 43 18.94 10.41 -7.64
C ASP A 43 19.07 10.51 -9.18
N SER A 44 19.99 9.78 -9.80
CA SER A 44 20.29 9.92 -11.23
C SER A 44 19.18 9.42 -12.17
N MET A 45 18.11 8.83 -11.62
CA MET A 45 16.93 8.39 -12.38
C MET A 45 15.81 9.43 -12.43
N ALA A 46 15.96 10.60 -11.77
CA ALA A 46 14.91 11.61 -11.63
C ALA A 46 14.34 12.13 -12.98
N ASN A 47 15.14 12.10 -14.04
CA ASN A 47 14.75 12.57 -15.38
C ASN A 47 14.49 11.43 -16.38
N TRP A 48 14.33 10.20 -15.93
CA TRP A 48 13.99 9.11 -16.83
C TRP A 48 12.58 9.30 -17.44
N ASP A 49 12.49 9.24 -18.77
CA ASP A 49 11.21 9.14 -19.46
C ASP A 49 10.73 7.70 -19.43
N THR A 50 9.81 7.40 -18.51
CA THR A 50 9.25 6.06 -18.32
C THR A 50 7.86 5.90 -18.95
N SER A 51 7.41 6.85 -19.78
CA SER A 51 6.05 6.92 -20.35
C SER A 51 5.65 5.70 -21.17
N ASN A 52 6.62 4.99 -21.77
CA ASN A 52 6.40 3.73 -22.49
C ASN A 52 6.49 2.48 -21.60
N GLY A 53 6.78 2.64 -20.30
CA GLY A 53 6.90 1.53 -19.35
C GLY A 53 5.56 0.88 -19.06
N THR A 54 5.44 -0.40 -19.38
CA THR A 54 4.22 -1.17 -19.12
C THR A 54 4.35 -2.12 -17.93
N ASN A 55 5.58 -2.42 -17.48
CA ASN A 55 5.83 -3.32 -16.36
C ASN A 55 6.94 -2.79 -15.45
N PHE A 56 6.59 -2.39 -14.24
CA PHE A 56 7.50 -1.93 -13.18
C PHE A 56 7.51 -2.89 -11.98
N SER A 57 6.89 -4.06 -12.11
CA SER A 57 6.70 -4.99 -10.98
C SER A 57 8.04 -5.32 -10.31
N SER A 58 8.09 -5.13 -8.99
CA SER A 58 9.26 -5.46 -8.15
C SER A 58 10.56 -4.74 -8.53
N MET A 59 10.51 -3.58 -9.21
CA MET A 59 11.69 -2.89 -9.74
C MET A 59 12.77 -2.65 -8.68
N PHE A 60 12.38 -2.24 -7.46
CA PHE A 60 13.28 -1.97 -6.34
C PHE A 60 13.05 -2.92 -5.15
N THR A 61 12.38 -4.06 -5.36
CA THR A 61 12.15 -5.02 -4.26
C THR A 61 13.46 -5.38 -3.56
N SER A 62 13.47 -5.38 -2.21
CA SER A 62 14.64 -5.71 -1.40
C SER A 62 15.86 -4.79 -1.64
N CYS A 63 15.60 -3.49 -1.81
CA CYS A 63 16.63 -2.45 -1.86
C CYS A 63 16.58 -1.60 -0.57
N PRO A 64 17.04 -2.09 0.57
CA PRO A 64 16.85 -1.44 1.88
C PRO A 64 17.49 -0.06 1.99
N SER A 65 18.53 0.23 1.23
CA SER A 65 19.20 1.55 1.23
C SER A 65 18.50 2.58 0.32
N PHE A 66 17.60 2.12 -0.58
CA PHE A 66 17.04 2.97 -1.62
C PHE A 66 16.15 4.07 -1.06
N ASN A 67 16.48 5.30 -1.41
CA ASN A 67 15.69 6.51 -1.18
C ASN A 67 15.93 7.52 -2.32
N GLY A 68 16.07 7.04 -3.56
CA GLY A 68 16.34 7.85 -4.75
C GLY A 68 15.16 8.68 -5.21
N ASP A 69 15.44 9.71 -5.98
CA ASP A 69 14.42 10.57 -6.60
C ASP A 69 13.83 9.90 -7.84
N LEU A 70 12.52 9.74 -7.84
CA LEU A 70 11.71 9.16 -8.92
C LEU A 70 10.60 10.12 -9.34
N SER A 71 10.76 11.43 -9.11
CA SER A 71 9.73 12.45 -9.38
C SER A 71 9.33 12.53 -10.85
N GLY A 72 10.22 12.15 -11.77
CA GLY A 72 9.95 12.12 -13.23
C GLY A 72 9.30 10.84 -13.74
N PHE A 73 9.02 9.86 -12.87
CA PHE A 73 8.43 8.60 -13.35
C PHE A 73 6.97 8.81 -13.80
N ASP A 74 6.68 8.35 -15.00
CA ASP A 74 5.36 8.32 -15.62
C ASP A 74 4.86 6.87 -15.66
N PHE A 75 3.67 6.64 -15.11
CA PHE A 75 3.01 5.33 -15.03
C PHE A 75 1.77 5.22 -15.94
N SER A 76 1.58 6.17 -16.86
CA SER A 76 0.38 6.24 -17.73
C SER A 76 0.16 5.00 -18.60
N SER A 77 1.24 4.25 -18.91
CA SER A 77 1.18 3.03 -19.74
C SER A 77 1.09 1.74 -18.91
N THR A 78 1.08 1.80 -17.57
CA THR A 78 0.92 0.61 -16.72
C THR A 78 -0.36 0.66 -15.90
N THR A 79 -0.85 -0.50 -15.49
CA THR A 79 -1.98 -0.65 -14.57
C THR A 79 -1.57 -1.27 -13.22
N SER A 80 -0.26 -1.48 -13.00
CA SER A 80 0.23 -2.17 -11.81
C SER A 80 1.53 -1.58 -11.27
N LEU A 81 1.50 -1.23 -9.99
CA LEU A 81 2.69 -0.86 -9.19
C LEU A 81 3.04 -1.99 -8.19
N PHE A 82 2.75 -3.24 -8.55
CA PHE A 82 2.93 -4.40 -7.67
C PHE A 82 4.37 -4.52 -7.16
N SER A 83 4.53 -4.49 -5.83
CA SER A 83 5.78 -4.74 -5.10
C SER A 83 6.96 -3.82 -5.45
N ILE A 84 6.75 -2.66 -6.07
CA ILE A 84 7.87 -1.82 -6.55
C ILE A 84 8.87 -1.54 -5.44
N PHE A 85 8.43 -1.15 -4.24
CA PHE A 85 9.29 -0.81 -3.11
C PHE A 85 9.27 -1.84 -1.98
N ASN A 86 8.79 -3.05 -2.22
CA ASN A 86 8.74 -4.07 -1.18
C ASN A 86 10.12 -4.30 -0.56
N GLY A 87 10.28 -4.05 0.75
CA GLY A 87 11.55 -4.17 1.45
C GLY A 87 12.51 -2.97 1.31
N CYS A 88 12.08 -1.85 0.73
CA CYS A 88 12.84 -0.60 0.70
C CYS A 88 12.71 0.13 2.05
N THR A 89 13.40 -0.34 3.07
CA THR A 89 13.21 0.12 4.46
C THR A 89 13.52 1.60 4.66
N ASN A 90 14.40 2.20 3.84
CA ASN A 90 14.76 3.62 3.90
C ASN A 90 13.92 4.53 3.00
N PHE A 91 13.09 3.95 2.10
CA PHE A 91 12.34 4.76 1.14
C PHE A 91 11.33 5.68 1.84
N ASN A 92 11.48 6.98 1.63
CA ASN A 92 10.60 8.02 2.17
C ASN A 92 10.60 9.29 1.29
N ARG A 93 10.73 9.15 -0.03
CA ARG A 93 10.62 10.29 -0.96
C ARG A 93 9.17 10.69 -1.16
N ASP A 94 8.95 11.98 -1.36
CA ASP A 94 7.64 12.49 -1.74
C ASP A 94 7.31 12.06 -3.18
N ILE A 95 6.23 11.30 -3.29
CA ILE A 95 5.68 10.76 -4.52
C ILE A 95 4.19 11.14 -4.66
N SER A 96 3.75 12.16 -3.91
CA SER A 96 2.36 12.63 -3.93
C SER A 96 1.92 13.14 -5.30
N MET A 97 2.86 13.57 -6.13
CA MET A 97 2.60 14.09 -7.49
C MET A 97 2.42 13.01 -8.57
N TRP A 98 2.64 11.74 -8.23
CA TRP A 98 2.44 10.66 -9.21
C TRP A 98 0.96 10.57 -9.64
N ASP A 99 0.72 10.50 -10.95
CA ASP A 99 -0.59 10.13 -11.48
C ASP A 99 -0.73 8.60 -11.41
N VAL A 100 -1.58 8.16 -10.51
CA VAL A 100 -1.88 6.73 -10.29
C VAL A 100 -3.32 6.37 -10.64
N SER A 101 -4.05 7.28 -11.29
CA SER A 101 -5.50 7.15 -11.56
C SER A 101 -5.84 5.94 -12.45
N GLY A 102 -4.89 5.49 -13.29
CA GLY A 102 -5.01 4.27 -14.11
C GLY A 102 -4.62 2.98 -13.42
N ILE A 103 -4.08 3.04 -12.19
CA ILE A 103 -3.54 1.86 -11.51
C ILE A 103 -4.65 1.05 -10.87
N THR A 104 -4.71 -0.24 -11.20
CA THR A 104 -5.68 -1.19 -10.64
C THR A 104 -5.08 -2.09 -9.56
N ASN A 105 -3.74 -2.24 -9.54
CA ASN A 105 -3.04 -3.13 -8.61
C ASN A 105 -1.90 -2.43 -7.88
N PHE A 106 -2.11 -2.15 -6.57
CA PHE A 106 -1.11 -1.60 -5.64
C PHE A 106 -0.56 -2.67 -4.67
N GLY A 107 -0.76 -3.95 -4.97
CA GLY A 107 -0.38 -5.03 -4.06
C GLY A 107 1.08 -4.94 -3.62
N ASN A 108 1.32 -5.01 -2.31
CA ASN A 108 2.64 -5.00 -1.66
C ASN A 108 3.54 -3.79 -1.98
N LEU A 109 2.98 -2.67 -2.48
CA LEU A 109 3.76 -1.53 -2.98
C LEU A 109 4.80 -1.04 -1.96
N PHE A 110 4.39 -0.84 -0.69
CA PHE A 110 5.25 -0.37 0.40
C PHE A 110 5.40 -1.42 1.52
N THR A 111 5.22 -2.71 1.21
CA THR A 111 5.47 -3.76 2.20
C THR A 111 6.88 -3.62 2.76
N SER A 112 7.01 -3.58 4.10
CA SER A 112 8.27 -3.42 4.82
C SER A 112 9.06 -2.13 4.52
N CYS A 113 8.42 -1.08 3.97
CA CYS A 113 8.98 0.26 3.87
C CYS A 113 8.84 0.96 5.22
N SER A 114 9.63 0.57 6.20
CA SER A 114 9.43 0.95 7.61
C SER A 114 9.46 2.46 7.85
N ARG A 115 10.22 3.22 7.05
CA ARG A 115 10.34 4.69 7.16
C ARG A 115 9.35 5.48 6.28
N PHE A 116 8.58 4.80 5.42
CA PHE A 116 7.69 5.51 4.51
C PHE A 116 6.56 6.22 5.26
N ASN A 117 6.45 7.53 5.11
CA ASN A 117 5.42 8.36 5.75
C ASN A 117 5.06 9.61 4.92
N GLN A 118 4.86 9.46 3.59
CA GLN A 118 4.55 10.55 2.68
C GLN A 118 3.05 10.73 2.47
N PRO A 119 2.57 11.95 2.12
CA PRO A 119 1.16 12.30 2.08
C PRO A 119 0.46 11.81 0.80
N ILE A 120 0.41 10.51 0.59
CA ILE A 120 -0.21 9.89 -0.59
C ILE A 120 -1.75 9.77 -0.52
N GLY A 121 -2.39 10.35 0.48
CA GLY A 121 -3.85 10.45 0.54
C GLY A 121 -4.47 11.26 -0.59
N VAL A 122 -3.67 12.04 -1.32
CA VAL A 122 -4.08 12.80 -2.52
C VAL A 122 -4.19 11.93 -3.78
N TRP A 123 -3.68 10.71 -3.76
CA TRP A 123 -3.75 9.79 -4.89
C TRP A 123 -5.20 9.44 -5.24
N ASP A 124 -5.55 9.53 -6.51
CA ASP A 124 -6.79 8.93 -7.02
C ASP A 124 -6.60 7.43 -7.23
N ILE A 125 -7.11 6.64 -6.30
CA ILE A 125 -7.09 5.17 -6.40
C ILE A 125 -8.47 4.60 -6.80
N SER A 126 -9.35 5.39 -7.36
CA SER A 126 -10.73 4.97 -7.70
C SER A 126 -10.80 3.81 -8.70
N SER A 127 -9.74 3.58 -9.46
CA SER A 127 -9.60 2.41 -10.36
C SER A 127 -9.05 1.16 -9.66
N ALA A 128 -8.60 1.26 -8.41
CA ALA A 128 -7.92 0.16 -7.71
C ALA A 128 -8.86 -0.99 -7.40
N THR A 129 -8.44 -2.20 -7.76
CA THR A 129 -9.11 -3.46 -7.38
C THR A 129 -8.35 -4.22 -6.30
N ARG A 130 -7.06 -3.92 -6.11
CA ARG A 130 -6.17 -4.58 -5.15
C ARG A 130 -5.27 -3.59 -4.45
N ILE A 131 -5.37 -3.56 -3.12
CA ILE A 131 -4.48 -2.83 -2.21
C ILE A 131 -3.88 -3.77 -1.14
N ASN A 132 -3.91 -5.09 -1.40
CA ASN A 132 -3.41 -6.08 -0.46
C ASN A 132 -1.94 -5.84 -0.12
N GLY A 133 -1.62 -5.85 1.18
CA GLY A 133 -0.26 -5.65 1.69
C GLY A 133 0.37 -4.30 1.38
N ILE A 134 -0.38 -3.31 0.85
CA ILE A 134 0.20 -2.04 0.39
C ILE A 134 1.09 -1.39 1.45
N PHE A 135 0.72 -1.46 2.74
CA PHE A 135 1.48 -0.90 3.87
C PHE A 135 1.91 -1.97 4.88
N ASN A 136 1.87 -3.27 4.53
CA ASN A 136 2.24 -4.31 5.48
C ASN A 136 3.64 -4.03 6.06
N SER A 137 3.74 -3.85 7.38
CA SER A 137 4.99 -3.52 8.09
C SER A 137 5.63 -2.17 7.71
N ALA A 138 4.85 -1.21 7.17
CA ALA A 138 5.25 0.20 7.01
C ALA A 138 5.05 0.92 8.35
N THR A 139 5.99 0.73 9.29
CA THR A 139 5.80 1.02 10.72
C THR A 139 5.64 2.50 11.06
N ASP A 140 6.27 3.40 10.29
CA ASP A 140 6.21 4.85 10.52
C ASP A 140 4.99 5.52 9.84
N PHE A 141 4.30 4.80 8.95
CA PHE A 141 3.23 5.41 8.16
C PHE A 141 2.03 5.78 9.03
N ASN A 142 1.68 7.06 9.02
CA ASN A 142 0.52 7.61 9.74
C ASN A 142 -0.05 8.86 9.05
N LYS A 143 -0.33 8.78 7.74
CA LYS A 143 -0.98 9.86 6.98
C LYS A 143 -2.43 9.51 6.68
N PRO A 144 -3.33 10.52 6.60
CA PRO A 144 -4.72 10.31 6.21
C PRO A 144 -4.84 9.64 4.83
N LEU A 145 -5.80 8.74 4.69
CA LEU A 145 -6.09 7.99 3.47
C LEU A 145 -7.59 8.12 3.10
N PRO A 146 -8.05 9.29 2.63
CA PRO A 146 -9.45 9.50 2.23
C PRO A 146 -9.73 8.88 0.85
N TRP A 147 -9.32 7.65 0.66
CA TRP A 147 -9.36 6.97 -0.62
C TRP A 147 -10.75 6.47 -1.00
N ASN A 148 -11.10 6.55 -2.29
CA ASN A 148 -12.25 5.83 -2.83
C ASN A 148 -11.87 4.36 -3.07
N THR A 149 -12.43 3.46 -2.25
CA THR A 149 -12.14 2.02 -2.30
C THR A 149 -13.26 1.18 -2.91
N SER A 150 -14.22 1.81 -3.58
CA SER A 150 -15.47 1.18 -4.06
C SER A 150 -15.27 0.02 -5.04
N LEU A 151 -14.15 -0.04 -5.74
CA LEU A 151 -13.79 -1.15 -6.65
C LEU A 151 -12.83 -2.16 -6.02
N VAL A 152 -12.37 -1.94 -4.78
CA VAL A 152 -11.39 -2.81 -4.14
C VAL A 152 -12.03 -4.14 -3.75
N THR A 153 -11.44 -5.23 -4.21
CA THR A 153 -11.89 -6.59 -3.90
C THR A 153 -10.96 -7.32 -2.94
N ASN A 154 -9.70 -6.88 -2.81
CA ASN A 154 -8.71 -7.51 -1.95
C ASN A 154 -7.98 -6.49 -1.06
N MET A 155 -8.27 -6.56 0.25
CA MET A 155 -7.64 -5.77 1.32
C MET A 155 -6.82 -6.65 2.28
N SER A 156 -6.40 -7.85 1.88
CA SER A 156 -5.62 -8.72 2.78
C SER A 156 -4.31 -8.05 3.19
N SER A 157 -3.98 -8.09 4.47
CA SER A 157 -2.76 -7.51 5.05
C SER A 157 -2.52 -6.01 4.73
N THR A 158 -3.54 -5.26 4.29
CA THR A 158 -3.41 -3.87 3.85
C THR A 158 -2.75 -2.98 4.90
N LEU A 159 -3.17 -3.10 6.14
CA LEU A 159 -2.70 -2.32 7.29
C LEU A 159 -2.06 -3.22 8.36
N ARG A 160 -1.48 -4.34 7.96
CA ARG A 160 -0.87 -5.30 8.88
C ARG A 160 0.43 -4.74 9.48
N SER A 161 0.63 -4.92 10.80
CA SER A 161 1.87 -4.59 11.51
C SER A 161 2.32 -3.13 11.36
N MET A 162 1.35 -2.20 11.31
CA MET A 162 1.59 -0.76 11.22
C MET A 162 1.51 -0.14 12.61
N THR A 163 2.66 -0.01 13.28
CA THR A 163 2.71 0.36 14.70
C THR A 163 2.38 1.83 14.98
N SER A 164 2.57 2.73 14.01
CA SER A 164 2.26 4.16 14.16
C SER A 164 0.90 4.56 13.60
N PHE A 165 0.24 3.68 12.83
CA PHE A 165 -0.98 4.05 12.11
C PHE A 165 -2.17 4.25 13.06
N ASN A 166 -2.73 5.47 13.03
CA ASN A 166 -3.93 5.82 13.78
C ASN A 166 -4.79 6.84 13.01
N GLN A 167 -5.16 6.52 11.77
CA GLN A 167 -5.99 7.39 10.95
C GLN A 167 -7.42 6.82 10.83
N ASP A 168 -8.35 7.75 10.58
CA ASP A 168 -9.75 7.40 10.29
C ASP A 168 -9.86 6.85 8.86
N ILE A 169 -10.33 5.61 8.73
CA ILE A 169 -10.62 4.91 7.48
C ILE A 169 -12.10 4.50 7.40
N SER A 170 -12.96 5.10 8.20
CA SER A 170 -14.39 4.82 8.23
C SER A 170 -15.07 5.08 6.88
N SER A 171 -14.51 6.00 6.08
CA SER A 171 -15.02 6.34 4.73
C SER A 171 -14.74 5.27 3.66
N TRP A 172 -13.91 4.25 3.95
CA TRP A 172 -13.61 3.22 2.97
C TRP A 172 -14.86 2.39 2.64
N ASP A 173 -15.16 2.24 1.36
CA ASP A 173 -16.20 1.33 0.88
C ASP A 173 -15.65 -0.11 0.87
N ILE A 174 -16.36 -1.01 1.54
CA ILE A 174 -15.95 -2.42 1.70
C ILE A 174 -16.92 -3.40 1.05
N ASN A 175 -17.94 -2.91 0.33
CA ASN A 175 -19.00 -3.75 -0.23
C ASN A 175 -18.49 -4.81 -1.23
N GLN A 176 -17.44 -4.49 -1.99
CA GLN A 176 -16.85 -5.40 -2.97
C GLN A 176 -15.70 -6.27 -2.41
N VAL A 177 -15.28 -6.03 -1.16
CA VAL A 177 -14.12 -6.72 -0.60
C VAL A 177 -14.45 -8.16 -0.29
N SER A 178 -13.76 -9.08 -0.95
CA SER A 178 -13.88 -10.52 -0.76
C SER A 178 -12.72 -11.15 0.00
N ASN A 179 -11.70 -10.35 0.35
CA ASN A 179 -10.55 -10.85 1.11
C ASN A 179 -10.02 -9.78 2.10
N PHE A 180 -10.23 -10.03 3.41
CA PHE A 180 -9.71 -9.25 4.54
C PHE A 180 -8.68 -10.02 5.37
N ASN A 181 -8.10 -11.10 4.86
CA ASN A 181 -7.18 -11.91 5.64
C ASN A 181 -6.05 -11.06 6.24
N LEU A 182 -5.90 -11.09 7.58
CA LEU A 182 -4.88 -10.33 8.31
C LEU A 182 -4.94 -8.80 8.10
N PHE A 183 -6.10 -8.21 7.79
CA PHE A 183 -6.26 -6.80 7.38
C PHE A 183 -5.50 -5.81 8.26
N MET A 184 -5.75 -5.81 9.58
CA MET A 184 -5.05 -4.97 10.57
C MET A 184 -4.35 -5.83 11.64
N TYR A 185 -3.97 -7.07 11.32
CA TYR A 185 -3.28 -7.93 12.28
C TYR A 185 -2.01 -7.24 12.83
N SER A 186 -1.88 -7.16 14.16
CA SER A 186 -0.81 -6.44 14.87
C SER A 186 -0.79 -4.91 14.60
N THR A 187 -1.94 -4.29 14.29
CA THR A 187 -2.11 -2.84 14.20
C THR A 187 -3.19 -2.43 15.18
N THR A 188 -2.99 -1.30 15.86
CA THR A 188 -3.94 -0.77 16.85
C THR A 188 -4.25 0.68 16.51
N ILE A 189 -5.54 1.00 16.37
CA ILE A 189 -6.02 2.38 16.25
C ILE A 189 -6.74 2.80 17.52
N SER A 190 -6.89 4.11 17.72
CA SER A 190 -7.60 4.65 18.88
C SER A 190 -9.05 4.20 18.93
N THR A 191 -9.61 4.13 20.13
CA THR A 191 -11.03 3.80 20.33
C THR A 191 -11.94 4.68 19.49
N ALA A 192 -11.67 5.99 19.39
CA ALA A 192 -12.46 6.91 18.57
C ALA A 192 -12.46 6.54 17.07
N ASN A 193 -11.29 6.21 16.51
CA ASN A 193 -11.19 5.80 15.11
C ASN A 193 -11.81 4.41 14.88
N TYR A 194 -11.68 3.52 15.86
CA TYR A 194 -12.26 2.18 15.75
C TYR A 194 -13.79 2.22 15.87
N ASP A 195 -14.36 3.02 16.78
CA ASP A 195 -15.80 3.23 16.90
C ASP A 195 -16.38 3.80 15.60
N ALA A 196 -15.75 4.83 15.03
CA ALA A 196 -16.17 5.44 13.77
C ALA A 196 -16.16 4.40 12.62
N LEU A 197 -15.09 3.58 12.55
CA LEU A 197 -14.96 2.52 11.56
C LEU A 197 -16.09 1.48 11.70
N LEU A 198 -16.31 0.95 12.90
CA LEU A 198 -17.33 -0.07 13.14
C LEU A 198 -18.73 0.44 12.73
N ILE A 199 -19.09 1.66 13.16
CA ILE A 199 -20.40 2.26 12.87
C ILE A 199 -20.57 2.48 11.36
N ALA A 200 -19.57 3.05 10.69
CA ALA A 200 -19.67 3.36 9.27
C ALA A 200 -19.68 2.09 8.39
N TRP A 201 -18.88 1.08 8.76
CA TRP A 201 -18.83 -0.16 7.99
C TRP A 201 -20.08 -1.03 8.22
N ASP A 202 -20.67 -1.00 9.42
CA ASP A 202 -21.96 -1.67 9.67
C ASP A 202 -23.11 -1.07 8.86
N ALA A 203 -23.08 0.25 8.62
CA ALA A 203 -24.08 0.95 7.82
C ALA A 203 -23.99 0.61 6.31
N GLN A 204 -22.87 0.03 5.85
CA GLN A 204 -22.76 -0.45 4.48
C GLN A 204 -23.58 -1.75 4.30
N GLY A 205 -24.03 -2.00 3.08
CA GLY A 205 -24.98 -3.10 2.77
C GLY A 205 -24.43 -4.51 2.92
N ALA A 206 -24.85 -5.39 2.03
CA ALA A 206 -24.39 -6.78 2.00
C ALA A 206 -22.90 -6.82 1.57
N MET A 207 -22.10 -7.53 2.34
CA MET A 207 -20.65 -7.67 2.09
C MET A 207 -20.33 -8.96 1.34
N ALA A 208 -19.35 -8.88 0.44
CA ALA A 208 -18.88 -10.07 -0.31
C ALA A 208 -18.03 -11.02 0.55
N TYR A 209 -17.49 -10.53 1.68
CA TYR A 209 -16.63 -11.31 2.56
C TYR A 209 -17.42 -12.10 3.60
N SER A 210 -17.00 -13.36 3.81
CA SER A 210 -17.45 -14.18 4.94
C SER A 210 -16.21 -14.82 5.60
N GLY A 211 -15.88 -14.37 6.82
CA GLY A 211 -14.71 -14.85 7.57
C GLY A 211 -14.40 -13.94 8.75
N THR A 212 -13.28 -14.18 9.43
CA THR A 212 -12.86 -13.36 10.55
C THR A 212 -11.99 -12.20 10.09
N VAL A 213 -12.39 -10.95 10.42
CA VAL A 213 -11.59 -9.74 10.19
C VAL A 213 -10.78 -9.43 11.43
N SER A 214 -9.48 -9.15 11.26
CA SER A 214 -8.60 -8.74 12.36
C SER A 214 -8.43 -7.22 12.39
N PHE A 215 -8.68 -6.63 13.56
CA PHE A 215 -8.41 -5.23 13.91
C PHE A 215 -7.34 -5.10 15.00
N GLY A 216 -6.44 -6.09 15.08
CA GLY A 216 -5.33 -6.10 16.02
C GLY A 216 -5.78 -6.12 17.47
N THR A 217 -5.37 -5.10 18.25
CA THR A 217 -5.78 -4.90 19.64
C THR A 217 -6.61 -3.61 19.81
N SER A 218 -7.21 -3.10 18.75
CA SER A 218 -8.10 -1.92 18.79
C SER A 218 -9.30 -2.21 19.71
N GLN A 219 -9.66 -1.24 20.55
CA GLN A 219 -10.76 -1.36 21.51
C GLN A 219 -11.92 -0.44 21.10
N TYR A 220 -13.16 -0.87 21.38
CA TYR A 220 -14.37 -0.10 21.11
C TYR A 220 -15.05 0.35 22.42
N THR A 221 -15.86 1.43 22.34
CA THR A 221 -16.66 1.91 23.46
C THR A 221 -17.83 0.96 23.73
N SER A 222 -17.92 0.44 24.97
CA SER A 222 -19.00 -0.47 25.40
C SER A 222 -20.35 0.25 25.61
N GLY A 223 -21.44 -0.49 25.49
CA GLY A 223 -22.80 -0.02 25.78
C GLY A 223 -23.41 0.97 24.78
N GLY A 224 -22.75 1.16 23.60
CA GLY A 224 -23.15 2.17 22.63
C GLY A 224 -23.29 1.68 21.19
N ALA A 225 -23.31 2.64 20.24
CA ALA A 225 -23.46 2.37 18.82
C ALA A 225 -22.32 1.50 18.26
N ALA A 226 -21.09 1.67 18.73
CA ALA A 226 -19.94 0.89 18.28
C ALA A 226 -20.06 -0.60 18.64
N GLU A 227 -20.51 -0.92 19.86
CA GLU A 227 -20.75 -2.31 20.28
C GLU A 227 -21.88 -2.95 19.47
N ALA A 228 -22.97 -2.21 19.22
CA ALA A 228 -24.07 -2.68 18.40
C ALA A 228 -23.61 -2.97 16.96
N ALA A 229 -22.85 -2.04 16.36
CA ALA A 229 -22.28 -2.18 15.03
C ALA A 229 -21.31 -3.38 14.94
N ARG A 230 -20.43 -3.55 15.94
CA ARG A 230 -19.53 -4.70 16.03
C ARG A 230 -20.29 -6.03 16.06
N THR A 231 -21.33 -6.10 16.86
CA THR A 231 -22.17 -7.31 16.98
C THR A 231 -22.84 -7.65 15.64
N SER A 232 -23.35 -6.63 14.95
CA SER A 232 -23.94 -6.76 13.61
C SER A 232 -22.90 -7.23 12.58
N LEU A 233 -21.69 -6.64 12.58
CA LEU A 233 -20.61 -7.02 11.68
C LEU A 233 -20.14 -8.47 11.91
N ILE A 234 -20.06 -8.94 13.15
CA ILE A 234 -19.77 -10.34 13.46
C ILE A 234 -20.79 -11.27 12.82
N ALA A 235 -22.08 -10.91 12.86
CA ALA A 235 -23.13 -11.70 12.24
C ALA A 235 -23.05 -11.69 10.70
N LYS A 236 -22.61 -10.57 10.10
CA LYS A 236 -22.43 -10.43 8.64
C LYS A 236 -21.20 -11.19 8.13
N TRP A 237 -20.08 -11.14 8.88
CA TRP A 237 -18.79 -11.70 8.42
C TRP A 237 -18.52 -13.11 8.92
N GLY A 238 -18.90 -13.44 10.14
CA GLY A 238 -18.56 -14.68 10.82
C GLY A 238 -17.58 -14.50 11.98
N GLY A 239 -16.89 -13.35 12.09
CA GLY A 239 -16.05 -13.05 13.25
C GLY A 239 -15.25 -11.75 13.15
N ILE A 240 -14.91 -11.22 14.31
CA ILE A 240 -13.95 -10.10 14.48
C ILE A 240 -12.95 -10.51 15.56
N THR A 241 -11.65 -10.25 15.31
CA THR A 241 -10.61 -10.29 16.36
C THR A 241 -10.11 -8.88 16.62
N ASP A 242 -10.23 -8.41 17.85
CA ASP A 242 -9.84 -7.07 18.32
C ASP A 242 -9.45 -7.09 19.81
N GLY A 243 -9.27 -5.91 20.41
CA GLY A 243 -8.94 -5.73 21.83
C GLY A 243 -10.15 -5.81 22.78
N GLY A 244 -11.37 -5.98 22.25
CA GLY A 244 -12.59 -5.98 23.04
C GLY A 244 -13.07 -4.59 23.45
N ALA A 245 -13.94 -4.52 24.46
CA ALA A 245 -14.42 -3.26 25.00
C ALA A 245 -13.31 -2.49 25.76
N ALA A 246 -13.30 -1.15 25.63
CA ALA A 246 -12.40 -0.25 26.34
C ALA A 246 -12.89 0.02 27.76
#